data_31bd7b6b8799a5e394c585358baa6ad9
#
_entry.id   31bd7b6b8799a5e394c585358baa6ad9
#
_cell.length_a   1.000
_cell.length_b   1.000
_cell.length_c   1.000
_cell.angle_alpha   90.00
_cell.angle_beta   90.00
_cell.angle_gamma   90.00
#
_symmetry.space_group_name_H-M   'P 1'
#
loop_
_entity.id
_entity.type
_entity.pdbx_description
1 polymer ?
#
loop_
_entity_poly.entity_id
_entity_poly.type
_entity_poly.pdbx_seq_one_letter_code
_entity_poly.pdbx_strand_id
1 'polypeptide(L)'
;MYPNLYYAFKDLFGLDLPFLRFLNTFGFFVAIAFGAAAISLSYELKRKSKLGLFQPTEITHIVGGPAHWTEILSNFILGFVFGFKFLALFSLDESVSVTPAEFIFSSQGNWILGITFSLLFSFLKWREKEKARLPKPEKRTVRIWPQDRVGDITLLALVFGLAGAKLFDIFENWSDFLKQPAAYLFSAAGLTMYGGLICAAIAIAIYSKKHKIGFLRLSDAIAPGLMLAYGIWRLGCHFAGDGDWGLVSDLAQKPFFIPDWAWSYTYPNNVIEAGIPIPGCIGPYCNALPQGVYPTPLYEAISCILLACILFLIRKRFKNDGIIFSIYLIFNGLERFTIEKIRVNNQMNLLGFNPTQAEVISILLFAAGLTLFWYRSKKKDKQGVR
;
A
#
# COMPACT_ATOMS: atom_id res chain seq x y z
N MET A 1 -1.72 1.80 -22.26
CA MET A 1 -1.36 1.85 -20.82
C MET A 1 -0.59 3.10 -20.51
N TYR A 2 -0.49 3.45 -19.25
CA TYR A 2 0.21 4.65 -18.81
C TYR A 2 1.29 4.25 -17.80
N PRO A 3 2.53 4.01 -18.23
CA PRO A 3 3.63 3.64 -17.32
C PRO A 3 3.91 4.67 -16.23
N ASN A 4 3.70 5.96 -16.54
CA ASN A 4 3.78 7.07 -15.60
C ASN A 4 2.70 8.13 -15.88
N LEU A 5 2.52 9.07 -14.96
CA LEU A 5 1.48 10.08 -15.05
C LEU A 5 1.67 11.06 -16.21
N TYR A 6 2.89 11.23 -16.72
CA TYR A 6 3.15 12.06 -17.88
C TYR A 6 2.34 11.62 -19.10
N TYR A 7 2.43 10.32 -19.43
CA TYR A 7 1.68 9.76 -20.56
C TYR A 7 0.17 9.83 -20.35
N ALA A 8 -0.30 9.63 -19.12
CA ALA A 8 -1.71 9.74 -18.79
C ALA A 8 -2.22 11.20 -18.97
N PHE A 9 -1.49 12.19 -18.47
CA PHE A 9 -1.90 13.59 -18.58
C PHE A 9 -1.79 14.13 -20.00
N LYS A 10 -0.77 13.71 -20.75
CA LYS A 10 -0.59 14.09 -22.14
C LYS A 10 -1.71 13.54 -23.03
N ASP A 11 -2.08 12.27 -22.86
CA ASP A 11 -3.11 11.61 -23.67
C ASP A 11 -4.53 12.06 -23.29
N LEU A 12 -4.85 12.12 -22.00
CA LEU A 12 -6.20 12.42 -21.52
C LEU A 12 -6.54 13.92 -21.53
N PHE A 13 -5.55 14.78 -21.29
CA PHE A 13 -5.76 16.23 -21.10
C PHE A 13 -4.99 17.09 -22.09
N GLY A 14 -4.12 16.51 -22.91
CA GLY A 14 -3.24 17.26 -23.82
C GLY A 14 -2.15 18.08 -23.10
N LEU A 15 -1.91 17.81 -21.80
CA LEU A 15 -0.96 18.56 -20.98
C LEU A 15 0.43 17.93 -21.05
N ASP A 16 1.40 18.70 -21.53
CA ASP A 16 2.81 18.29 -21.56
C ASP A 16 3.50 18.76 -20.27
N LEU A 17 3.59 17.86 -19.29
CA LEU A 17 4.15 18.11 -17.96
C LEU A 17 5.31 17.15 -17.68
N PRO A 18 6.54 17.46 -18.15
CA PRO A 18 7.69 16.53 -18.10
C PRO A 18 8.00 16.00 -16.70
N PHE A 19 7.80 16.80 -15.65
CA PHE A 19 8.05 16.39 -14.26
C PHE A 19 7.17 15.20 -13.80
N LEU A 20 6.05 14.93 -14.48
CA LEU A 20 5.20 13.78 -14.19
C LEU A 20 5.79 12.44 -14.67
N ARG A 21 6.88 12.45 -15.44
CA ARG A 21 7.61 11.23 -15.86
C ARG A 21 8.16 10.46 -14.67
N PHE A 22 8.51 11.16 -13.58
CA PHE A 22 9.00 10.55 -12.35
C PHE A 22 7.91 9.91 -11.47
N LEU A 23 6.64 10.20 -11.73
CA LEU A 23 5.53 9.64 -11.01
C LEU A 23 4.99 8.41 -11.73
N ASN A 24 5.53 7.25 -11.36
CA ASN A 24 5.05 5.95 -11.85
C ASN A 24 3.57 5.77 -11.51
N THR A 25 2.76 5.34 -12.49
CA THR A 25 1.31 5.15 -12.33
C THR A 25 0.99 4.15 -11.23
N PHE A 26 1.71 3.03 -11.16
CA PHE A 26 1.54 2.05 -10.09
C PHE A 26 1.77 2.67 -8.70
N GLY A 27 2.89 3.38 -8.51
CA GLY A 27 3.20 4.06 -7.24
C GLY A 27 2.17 5.10 -6.85
N PHE A 28 1.62 5.84 -7.82
CA PHE A 28 0.53 6.79 -7.59
C PHE A 28 -0.73 6.12 -7.04
N PHE A 29 -1.16 5.00 -7.63
CA PHE A 29 -2.31 4.25 -7.14
C PHE A 29 -2.04 3.61 -5.78
N VAL A 30 -0.81 3.16 -5.50
CA VAL A 30 -0.41 2.69 -4.16
C VAL A 30 -0.54 3.81 -3.13
N ALA A 31 -0.09 5.02 -3.44
CA ALA A 31 -0.24 6.17 -2.54
C ALA A 31 -1.72 6.50 -2.27
N ILE A 32 -2.58 6.48 -3.30
CA ILE A 32 -4.03 6.64 -3.15
C ILE A 32 -4.62 5.52 -2.29
N ALA A 33 -4.19 4.27 -2.48
CA ALA A 33 -4.65 3.12 -1.70
C ALA A 33 -4.34 3.29 -0.21
N PHE A 34 -3.12 3.71 0.15
CA PHE A 34 -2.76 4.03 1.52
C PHE A 34 -3.59 5.18 2.09
N GLY A 35 -3.79 6.25 1.32
CA GLY A 35 -4.65 7.37 1.70
C GLY A 35 -6.09 6.94 1.96
N ALA A 36 -6.69 6.15 1.07
CA ALA A 36 -8.04 5.62 1.20
C ALA A 36 -8.17 4.70 2.42
N ALA A 37 -7.18 3.83 2.67
CA ALA A 37 -7.15 2.98 3.86
C ALA A 37 -7.08 3.82 5.14
N ALA A 38 -6.22 4.84 5.19
CA ALA A 38 -6.07 5.72 6.36
C ALA A 38 -7.35 6.52 6.65
N ILE A 39 -7.99 7.09 5.62
CA ILE A 39 -9.27 7.80 5.73
C ILE A 39 -10.35 6.86 6.23
N SER A 40 -10.46 5.67 5.64
CA SER A 40 -11.41 4.64 6.06
C SER A 40 -11.22 4.24 7.52
N LEU A 41 -9.97 3.98 7.92
CA LEU A 41 -9.61 3.63 9.29
C LEU A 41 -9.95 4.76 10.27
N SER A 42 -9.62 6.00 9.94
CA SER A 42 -9.95 7.18 10.76
C SER A 42 -11.46 7.28 10.99
N TYR A 43 -12.23 7.12 9.93
CA TYR A 43 -13.69 7.14 10.00
C TYR A 43 -14.24 6.03 10.90
N GLU A 44 -13.76 4.79 10.75
CA GLU A 44 -14.20 3.65 11.55
C GLU A 44 -13.78 3.74 13.02
N LEU A 45 -12.56 4.17 13.30
CA LEU A 45 -12.10 4.39 14.68
C LEU A 45 -12.89 5.49 15.37
N LYS A 46 -13.16 6.61 14.66
CA LYS A 46 -13.99 7.70 15.17
C LYS A 46 -15.43 7.23 15.44
N ARG A 47 -16.01 6.43 14.57
CA ARG A 47 -17.34 5.84 14.77
C ARG A 47 -17.38 4.92 15.99
N LYS A 48 -16.42 4.00 16.11
CA LYS A 48 -16.33 3.05 17.23
C LYS A 48 -16.03 3.77 18.56
N SER A 49 -15.25 4.85 18.55
CA SER A 49 -15.00 5.68 19.73
C SER A 49 -16.28 6.39 20.21
N LYS A 50 -17.11 6.92 19.28
CA LYS A 50 -18.41 7.51 19.63
C LYS A 50 -19.40 6.49 20.22
N LEU A 51 -19.25 5.22 19.88
CA LEU A 51 -20.05 4.12 20.47
C LEU A 51 -19.50 3.63 21.82
N GLY A 52 -18.47 4.27 22.37
CA GLY A 52 -17.84 3.87 23.64
C GLY A 52 -17.02 2.58 23.58
N LEU A 53 -16.77 2.05 22.37
CA LEU A 53 -16.02 0.80 22.20
C LEU A 53 -14.52 0.98 22.40
N PHE A 54 -14.02 2.20 22.28
CA PHE A 54 -12.62 2.56 22.56
C PHE A 54 -12.55 3.57 23.69
N GLN A 55 -11.52 3.43 24.52
CA GLN A 55 -11.19 4.39 25.56
C GLN A 55 -9.97 5.23 25.13
N PRO A 56 -9.95 6.53 25.44
CA PRO A 56 -8.77 7.35 25.19
C PRO A 56 -7.64 6.94 26.13
N THR A 57 -6.42 7.09 25.65
CA THR A 57 -5.21 6.92 26.48
C THR A 57 -4.76 8.31 26.96
N GLU A 58 -4.59 8.50 28.24
CA GLU A 58 -4.06 9.74 28.79
C GLU A 58 -2.53 9.70 28.73
N ILE A 59 -1.94 10.69 28.09
CA ILE A 59 -0.49 10.86 28.01
C ILE A 59 -0.16 12.26 28.52
N THR A 60 0.76 12.31 29.47
CA THR A 60 1.25 13.58 30.02
C THR A 60 2.44 14.04 29.19
N HIS A 61 2.30 15.17 28.52
CA HIS A 61 3.37 15.84 27.81
C HIS A 61 3.77 17.14 28.51
N ILE A 62 5.06 17.48 28.46
CA ILE A 62 5.56 18.78 28.84
C ILE A 62 5.33 19.71 27.65
N VAL A 63 4.47 20.72 27.84
CA VAL A 63 4.14 21.73 26.85
C VAL A 63 4.85 23.03 27.18
N GLY A 64 5.25 23.79 26.16
CA GLY A 64 5.89 25.10 26.37
C GLY A 64 7.37 25.05 26.68
N GLY A 65 8.00 23.87 26.57
CA GLY A 65 9.46 23.74 26.62
C GLY A 65 10.13 24.25 25.34
N PRO A 66 11.44 24.61 25.42
CA PRO A 66 12.21 24.97 24.23
C PRO A 66 12.33 23.78 23.28
N ALA A 67 12.66 24.04 22.01
CA ALA A 67 12.94 23.00 21.06
C ALA A 67 14.10 22.12 21.54
N HIS A 68 13.87 20.80 21.62
CA HIS A 68 14.93 19.87 21.98
C HIS A 68 15.83 19.65 20.75
N TRP A 69 17.13 19.52 20.97
CA TRP A 69 18.09 19.36 19.88
C TRP A 69 17.79 18.15 18.97
N THR A 70 17.24 17.05 19.53
CA THR A 70 16.82 15.87 18.75
C THR A 70 15.66 16.16 17.80
N GLU A 71 14.75 17.05 18.18
CA GLU A 71 13.64 17.47 17.31
C GLU A 71 14.17 18.31 16.13
N ILE A 72 15.14 19.19 16.40
CA ILE A 72 15.78 20.00 15.36
C ILE A 72 16.62 19.11 14.44
N LEU A 73 17.41 18.17 14.98
CA LEU A 73 18.23 17.26 14.21
C LEU A 73 17.38 16.32 13.34
N SER A 74 16.29 15.77 13.86
CA SER A 74 15.40 14.94 13.08
C SER A 74 14.77 15.70 11.90
N ASN A 75 14.35 16.95 12.11
CA ASN A 75 13.84 17.79 11.03
C ASN A 75 14.94 18.23 10.05
N PHE A 76 16.17 18.41 10.52
CA PHE A 76 17.33 18.65 9.66
C PHE A 76 17.57 17.47 8.72
N ILE A 77 17.60 16.24 9.23
CA ILE A 77 17.81 15.03 8.43
C ILE A 77 16.63 14.85 7.45
N LEU A 78 15.39 15.03 7.90
CA LEU A 78 14.21 14.93 7.03
C LEU A 78 14.27 15.99 5.91
N GLY A 79 14.59 17.22 6.23
CA GLY A 79 14.75 18.30 5.23
C GLY A 79 15.89 18.00 4.25
N PHE A 80 17.01 17.44 4.75
CA PHE A 80 18.13 17.05 3.89
C PHE A 80 17.70 15.98 2.88
N VAL A 81 17.13 14.88 3.34
CA VAL A 81 16.68 13.80 2.47
C VAL A 81 15.63 14.30 1.47
N PHE A 82 14.70 15.12 1.92
CA PHE A 82 13.68 15.71 1.07
C PHE A 82 14.29 16.60 -0.04
N GLY A 83 15.16 17.55 0.31
CA GLY A 83 15.81 18.43 -0.65
C GLY A 83 16.81 17.70 -1.54
N PHE A 84 17.69 16.87 -0.94
CA PHE A 84 18.77 16.19 -1.63
C PHE A 84 18.29 15.14 -2.62
N LYS A 85 17.18 14.44 -2.30
CA LYS A 85 16.64 13.33 -3.09
C LYS A 85 15.35 13.70 -3.82
N PHE A 86 14.29 14.02 -3.07
CA PHE A 86 12.97 14.20 -3.66
C PHE A 86 12.88 15.42 -4.58
N LEU A 87 13.37 16.58 -4.14
CA LEU A 87 13.34 17.76 -4.98
C LEU A 87 14.37 17.70 -6.11
N ALA A 88 15.50 17.04 -5.90
CA ALA A 88 16.48 16.84 -6.94
C ALA A 88 15.95 16.00 -8.12
N LEU A 89 14.98 15.10 -7.90
CA LEU A 89 14.30 14.38 -8.98
C LEU A 89 13.69 15.33 -10.02
N PHE A 90 13.12 16.45 -9.57
CA PHE A 90 12.48 17.42 -10.47
C PHE A 90 13.49 18.34 -11.19
N SER A 91 14.77 18.27 -10.82
CA SER A 91 15.88 19.02 -11.45
C SER A 91 16.76 18.15 -12.34
N LEU A 92 16.40 16.89 -12.55
CA LEU A 92 17.13 16.00 -13.47
C LEU A 92 16.82 16.37 -14.93
N ASP A 93 17.85 16.46 -15.76
CA ASP A 93 17.70 16.63 -17.19
C ASP A 93 17.07 15.39 -17.85
N GLU A 94 16.30 15.60 -18.92
CA GLU A 94 15.62 14.55 -19.67
C GLU A 94 16.57 13.49 -20.28
N SER A 95 17.87 13.80 -20.37
CA SER A 95 18.91 12.89 -20.86
C SER A 95 19.30 11.78 -19.90
N VAL A 96 18.87 11.87 -18.62
CA VAL A 96 19.24 10.90 -17.57
C VAL A 96 18.21 9.79 -17.52
N SER A 97 18.54 8.64 -18.09
CA SER A 97 17.71 7.43 -18.14
C SER A 97 17.66 6.64 -16.81
N VAL A 98 17.80 7.32 -15.67
CA VAL A 98 17.79 6.68 -14.34
C VAL A 98 16.35 6.61 -13.82
N THR A 99 15.93 5.44 -13.37
CA THR A 99 14.62 5.31 -12.74
C THR A 99 14.59 6.09 -11.41
N PRO A 100 13.42 6.63 -10.99
CA PRO A 100 13.29 7.35 -9.71
C PRO A 100 13.80 6.56 -8.51
N ALA A 101 13.58 5.25 -8.52
CA ALA A 101 14.05 4.36 -7.46
C ALA A 101 15.59 4.25 -7.44
N GLU A 102 16.22 4.03 -8.58
CA GLU A 102 17.68 4.02 -8.69
C GLU A 102 18.28 5.35 -8.25
N PHE A 103 17.68 6.48 -8.63
CA PHE A 103 18.13 7.79 -8.18
C PHE A 103 18.02 7.96 -6.66
N ILE A 104 16.90 7.55 -6.04
CA ILE A 104 16.71 7.66 -4.58
C ILE A 104 17.78 6.87 -3.82
N PHE A 105 18.14 5.68 -4.29
CA PHE A 105 19.15 4.83 -3.65
C PHE A 105 20.57 5.08 -4.13
N SER A 106 20.80 5.91 -5.15
CA SER A 106 22.14 6.31 -5.61
C SER A 106 22.81 7.26 -4.62
N SER A 107 24.09 7.56 -4.83
CA SER A 107 24.79 8.64 -4.13
C SER A 107 24.51 10.04 -4.76
N GLN A 108 23.85 10.09 -5.91
CA GLN A 108 23.53 11.33 -6.61
C GLN A 108 22.44 12.10 -5.90
N GLY A 109 22.48 13.43 -5.98
CA GLY A 109 21.48 14.32 -5.40
C GLY A 109 21.92 15.79 -5.52
N ASN A 110 21.03 16.70 -5.12
CA ASN A 110 21.34 18.12 -5.14
C ASN A 110 21.67 18.63 -3.74
N TRP A 111 22.97 18.88 -3.49
CA TRP A 111 23.47 19.34 -2.19
C TRP A 111 22.89 20.69 -1.79
N ILE A 112 22.67 21.62 -2.75
CA ILE A 112 22.14 22.94 -2.47
C ILE A 112 20.70 22.80 -1.94
N LEU A 113 19.87 22.04 -2.64
CA LEU A 113 18.50 21.76 -2.19
C LEU A 113 18.49 21.01 -0.85
N GLY A 114 19.39 20.03 -0.67
CA GLY A 114 19.52 19.29 0.59
C GLY A 114 19.78 20.21 1.78
N ILE A 115 20.79 21.06 1.70
CA ILE A 115 21.17 22.00 2.76
C ILE A 115 20.08 23.05 2.98
N THR A 116 19.52 23.62 1.90
CA THR A 116 18.46 24.63 2.00
C THR A 116 17.23 24.12 2.73
N PHE A 117 16.75 22.91 2.39
CA PHE A 117 15.59 22.33 3.04
C PHE A 117 15.89 21.78 4.44
N SER A 118 17.11 21.36 4.73
CA SER A 118 17.56 21.05 6.10
C SER A 118 17.41 22.25 7.02
N LEU A 119 17.94 23.38 6.58
CA LEU A 119 17.86 24.62 7.35
C LEU A 119 16.42 25.12 7.48
N LEU A 120 15.65 25.05 6.39
CA LEU A 120 14.25 25.45 6.38
C LEU A 120 13.42 24.60 7.38
N PHE A 121 13.50 23.28 7.35
CA PHE A 121 12.71 22.41 8.22
C PHE A 121 13.13 22.56 9.70
N SER A 122 14.43 22.70 9.96
CA SER A 122 14.96 22.99 11.28
C SER A 122 14.46 24.33 11.80
N PHE A 123 14.50 25.36 10.97
CA PHE A 123 14.01 26.69 11.32
C PHE A 123 12.50 26.71 11.57
N LEU A 124 11.72 26.05 10.71
CA LEU A 124 10.27 25.95 10.89
C LEU A 124 9.93 25.25 12.21
N LYS A 125 10.65 24.16 12.54
CA LYS A 125 10.47 23.43 13.81
C LYS A 125 10.85 24.26 15.02
N TRP A 126 11.98 24.96 14.95
CA TRP A 126 12.40 25.86 16.00
C TRP A 126 11.37 26.99 16.20
N ARG A 127 10.89 27.62 15.12
CA ARG A 127 9.90 28.69 15.15
C ARG A 127 8.56 28.21 15.72
N GLU A 128 8.11 26.99 15.35
CA GLU A 128 6.91 26.36 15.92
C GLU A 128 7.01 26.24 17.45
N LYS A 129 8.15 25.72 17.94
CA LYS A 129 8.40 25.54 19.36
C LYS A 129 8.55 26.87 20.10
N GLU A 130 9.22 27.83 19.51
CA GLU A 130 9.39 29.17 20.13
C GLU A 130 8.05 29.90 20.24
N LYS A 131 7.17 29.79 19.23
CA LYS A 131 5.80 30.33 19.31
C LYS A 131 4.94 29.64 20.38
N ALA A 132 5.17 28.36 20.60
CA ALA A 132 4.45 27.59 21.64
C ALA A 132 5.11 27.64 23.02
N ARG A 133 6.21 28.40 23.17
CA ARG A 133 6.99 28.48 24.41
C ARG A 133 6.20 29.21 25.49
N LEU A 134 6.17 28.61 26.68
CA LEU A 134 5.57 29.19 27.88
C LEU A 134 6.66 29.68 28.84
N PRO A 135 6.39 30.69 29.68
CA PRO A 135 7.35 31.15 30.67
C PRO A 135 7.82 30.05 31.62
N LYS A 136 6.93 29.10 31.93
CA LYS A 136 7.27 27.87 32.66
C LYS A 136 6.65 26.68 31.90
N PRO A 137 7.43 25.63 31.62
CA PRO A 137 6.90 24.41 31.01
C PRO A 137 5.84 23.78 31.91
N GLU A 138 4.68 23.45 31.36
CA GLU A 138 3.57 22.84 32.06
C GLU A 138 3.39 21.38 31.66
N LYS A 139 3.07 20.54 32.63
CA LYS A 139 2.63 19.17 32.36
C LYS A 139 1.15 19.21 31.99
N ARG A 140 0.83 18.91 30.72
CA ARG A 140 -0.55 18.79 30.27
C ARG A 140 -0.87 17.35 29.96
N THR A 141 -1.96 16.84 30.53
CA THR A 141 -2.49 15.52 30.18
C THR A 141 -3.40 15.67 28.98
N VAL A 142 -3.01 15.06 27.89
CA VAL A 142 -3.79 15.04 26.63
C VAL A 142 -4.43 13.66 26.49
N ARG A 143 -5.70 13.63 26.12
CA ARG A 143 -6.44 12.40 25.81
C ARG A 143 -6.24 12.08 24.34
N ILE A 144 -5.52 10.98 24.07
CA ILE A 144 -5.30 10.50 22.71
C ILE A 144 -6.29 9.38 22.42
N TRP A 145 -7.11 9.59 21.43
CA TRP A 145 -8.06 8.60 20.95
C TRP A 145 -7.41 7.68 19.90
N PRO A 146 -7.95 6.47 19.67
CA PRO A 146 -7.44 5.59 18.61
C PRO A 146 -7.40 6.22 17.21
N GLN A 147 -8.36 7.10 16.87
CA GLN A 147 -8.34 7.80 15.59
C GLN A 147 -7.18 8.78 15.43
N ASP A 148 -6.65 9.31 16.52
CA ASP A 148 -5.49 10.22 16.50
C ASP A 148 -4.18 9.46 16.20
N ARG A 149 -4.22 8.13 16.27
CA ARG A 149 -3.09 7.22 16.01
C ARG A 149 -3.10 6.62 14.60
N VAL A 150 -4.00 7.04 13.73
CA VAL A 150 -4.08 6.52 12.35
C VAL A 150 -2.78 6.79 11.59
N GLY A 151 -2.17 7.96 11.79
CA GLY A 151 -0.87 8.28 11.20
C GLY A 151 0.22 7.28 11.61
N ASP A 152 0.31 6.95 12.90
CA ASP A 152 1.28 5.97 13.41
C ASP A 152 1.03 4.58 12.82
N ILE A 153 -0.24 4.14 12.78
CA ILE A 153 -0.64 2.83 12.24
C ILE A 153 -0.30 2.74 10.75
N THR A 154 -0.59 3.79 9.98
CA THR A 154 -0.31 3.86 8.55
C THR A 154 1.20 3.88 8.28
N LEU A 155 1.95 4.64 9.06
CA LEU A 155 3.41 4.69 8.97
C LEU A 155 4.04 3.33 9.31
N LEU A 156 3.57 2.67 10.37
CA LEU A 156 4.01 1.32 10.72
C LEU A 156 3.70 0.32 9.60
N ALA A 157 2.49 0.38 9.03
CA ALA A 157 2.13 -0.47 7.89
C ALA A 157 3.05 -0.24 6.69
N LEU A 158 3.37 1.02 6.38
CA LEU A 158 4.27 1.37 5.28
C LEU A 158 5.70 0.87 5.53
N VAL A 159 6.28 1.22 6.68
CA VAL A 159 7.70 0.90 6.98
C VAL A 159 7.89 -0.61 7.14
N PHE A 160 7.09 -1.27 7.96
CA PHE A 160 7.21 -2.71 8.18
C PHE A 160 6.69 -3.53 6.99
N GLY A 161 5.76 -2.97 6.22
CA GLY A 161 5.30 -3.55 4.97
C GLY A 161 6.43 -3.59 3.93
N LEU A 162 7.09 -2.48 3.66
CA LEU A 162 8.22 -2.42 2.73
C LEU A 162 9.41 -3.25 3.21
N ALA A 163 9.79 -3.13 4.48
CA ALA A 163 10.88 -3.90 5.05
C ALA A 163 10.59 -5.42 5.01
N GLY A 164 9.38 -5.82 5.35
CA GLY A 164 8.94 -7.21 5.28
C GLY A 164 8.88 -7.76 3.87
N ALA A 165 8.38 -6.98 2.91
CA ALA A 165 8.35 -7.37 1.51
C ALA A 165 9.76 -7.63 0.98
N LYS A 166 10.73 -6.77 1.31
CA LYS A 166 12.13 -6.93 0.92
C LYS A 166 12.81 -8.10 1.65
N LEU A 167 12.55 -8.25 2.94
CA LEU A 167 13.12 -9.34 3.73
C LEU A 167 12.69 -10.72 3.19
N PHE A 168 11.42 -10.90 2.86
CA PHE A 168 10.93 -12.17 2.33
C PHE A 168 11.42 -12.42 0.90
N ASP A 169 11.53 -11.39 0.08
CA ASP A 169 12.15 -11.49 -1.25
C ASP A 169 13.62 -11.96 -1.15
N ILE A 170 14.39 -11.44 -0.18
CA ILE A 170 15.75 -11.92 0.10
C ILE A 170 15.75 -13.41 0.47
N PHE A 171 14.80 -13.86 1.29
CA PHE A 171 14.71 -15.28 1.65
C PHE A 171 14.33 -16.17 0.46
N GLU A 172 13.45 -15.73 -0.41
CA GLU A 172 13.05 -16.47 -1.62
C GLU A 172 14.20 -16.53 -2.65
N ASN A 173 15.00 -15.48 -2.76
CA ASN A 173 16.10 -15.34 -3.73
C ASN A 173 17.48 -15.26 -3.07
N TRP A 174 17.71 -16.09 -2.06
CA TRP A 174 18.92 -16.05 -1.23
C TRP A 174 20.22 -16.16 -2.02
N SER A 175 20.24 -17.00 -3.07
CA SER A 175 21.42 -17.18 -3.93
C SER A 175 21.80 -15.91 -4.70
N ASP A 176 20.82 -15.13 -5.15
CA ASP A 176 21.06 -13.90 -5.90
C ASP A 176 21.43 -12.75 -4.96
N PHE A 177 20.84 -12.72 -3.77
CA PHE A 177 21.25 -11.80 -2.72
C PHE A 177 22.73 -11.97 -2.35
N LEU A 178 23.24 -13.21 -2.19
CA LEU A 178 24.63 -13.44 -1.84
C LEU A 178 25.63 -12.99 -2.92
N LYS A 179 25.23 -12.92 -4.20
CA LYS A 179 26.09 -12.44 -5.29
C LYS A 179 26.38 -10.95 -5.19
N GLN A 180 25.38 -10.13 -4.88
CA GLN A 180 25.49 -8.67 -4.80
C GLN A 180 24.59 -8.10 -3.68
N PRO A 181 24.93 -8.28 -2.39
CA PRO A 181 24.04 -7.94 -1.27
C PRO A 181 23.58 -6.48 -1.23
N ALA A 182 24.53 -5.55 -1.46
CA ALA A 182 24.22 -4.11 -1.42
C ALA A 182 23.29 -3.69 -2.56
N ALA A 183 23.60 -4.11 -3.80
CA ALA A 183 22.75 -3.79 -4.96
C ALA A 183 21.36 -4.40 -4.81
N TYR A 184 21.27 -5.63 -4.31
CA TYR A 184 20.00 -6.32 -4.10
C TYR A 184 19.15 -5.65 -3.01
N LEU A 185 19.77 -5.26 -1.88
CA LEU A 185 19.08 -4.62 -0.76
C LEU A 185 18.47 -3.26 -1.14
N PHE A 186 19.20 -2.47 -1.93
CA PHE A 186 18.77 -1.14 -2.35
C PHE A 186 18.04 -1.11 -3.70
N SER A 187 17.80 -2.26 -4.31
CA SER A 187 16.98 -2.34 -5.52
C SER A 187 15.51 -2.13 -5.20
N ALA A 188 14.82 -1.41 -6.08
CA ALA A 188 13.36 -1.23 -6.01
C ALA A 188 12.59 -2.46 -6.51
N ALA A 189 13.25 -3.37 -7.22
CA ALA A 189 12.69 -4.64 -7.67
C ALA A 189 12.75 -5.69 -6.55
N GLY A 190 11.95 -6.73 -6.66
CA GLY A 190 11.91 -7.83 -5.71
C GLY A 190 11.21 -7.42 -4.39
N LEU A 191 9.89 -7.42 -4.39
CA LEU A 191 9.08 -7.14 -3.21
C LEU A 191 7.99 -8.22 -3.09
N THR A 192 8.14 -9.09 -2.08
CA THR A 192 7.15 -10.14 -1.82
C THR A 192 5.96 -9.59 -1.04
N MET A 193 4.79 -9.55 -1.65
CA MET A 193 3.56 -8.98 -1.05
C MET A 193 3.23 -9.62 0.30
N TYR A 194 3.31 -10.94 0.41
CA TYR A 194 2.95 -11.65 1.65
C TYR A 194 3.91 -11.36 2.81
N GLY A 195 5.21 -11.21 2.53
CA GLY A 195 6.19 -10.79 3.53
C GLY A 195 5.84 -9.41 4.10
N GLY A 196 5.44 -8.49 3.24
CA GLY A 196 4.99 -7.16 3.65
C GLY A 196 3.74 -7.21 4.53
N LEU A 197 2.73 -7.98 4.15
CA LEU A 197 1.49 -8.12 4.93
C LEU A 197 1.73 -8.73 6.30
N ILE A 198 2.54 -9.79 6.40
CA ILE A 198 2.87 -10.47 7.65
C ILE A 198 3.60 -9.52 8.61
N CYS A 199 4.66 -8.87 8.15
CA CYS A 199 5.45 -7.95 8.98
C CYS A 199 4.63 -6.73 9.42
N ALA A 200 3.82 -6.14 8.53
CA ALA A 200 2.92 -5.06 8.89
C ALA A 200 1.87 -5.50 9.92
N ALA A 201 1.25 -6.68 9.75
CA ALA A 201 0.27 -7.22 10.69
C ALA A 201 0.88 -7.46 12.08
N ILE A 202 2.08 -8.01 12.16
CA ILE A 202 2.82 -8.21 13.41
C ILE A 202 3.10 -6.87 14.09
N ALA A 203 3.63 -5.89 13.35
CA ALA A 203 3.94 -4.55 13.88
C ALA A 203 2.68 -3.86 14.41
N ILE A 204 1.57 -3.91 13.67
CA ILE A 204 0.28 -3.35 14.10
C ILE A 204 -0.27 -4.11 15.31
N ALA A 205 -0.11 -5.43 15.39
CA ALA A 205 -0.55 -6.21 16.55
C ALA A 205 0.22 -5.81 17.82
N ILE A 206 1.54 -5.66 17.74
CA ILE A 206 2.38 -5.20 18.84
C ILE A 206 1.99 -3.78 19.26
N TYR A 207 1.80 -2.87 18.30
CA TYR A 207 1.36 -1.51 18.54
C TYR A 207 -0.01 -1.44 19.22
N SER A 208 -0.97 -2.22 18.71
CA SER A 208 -2.32 -2.33 19.27
C SER A 208 -2.30 -2.81 20.72
N LYS A 209 -1.47 -3.82 21.03
CA LYS A 209 -1.27 -4.33 22.40
C LYS A 209 -0.66 -3.27 23.30
N LYS A 210 0.41 -2.58 22.85
CA LYS A 210 1.09 -1.50 23.59
C LYS A 210 0.13 -0.37 23.98
N HIS A 211 -0.77 0.01 23.07
CA HIS A 211 -1.69 1.12 23.26
C HIS A 211 -3.10 0.70 23.72
N LYS A 212 -3.28 -0.57 24.11
CA LYS A 212 -4.54 -1.12 24.65
C LYS A 212 -5.76 -0.91 23.73
N ILE A 213 -5.54 -0.88 22.39
CA ILE A 213 -6.62 -0.66 21.41
C ILE A 213 -7.48 -1.92 21.21
N GLY A 214 -6.90 -3.12 21.40
CA GLY A 214 -7.54 -4.40 21.14
C GLY A 214 -7.41 -4.81 19.67
N PHE A 215 -6.59 -5.86 19.42
CA PHE A 215 -6.20 -6.24 18.07
C PHE A 215 -7.40 -6.58 17.16
N LEU A 216 -8.31 -7.45 17.59
CA LEU A 216 -9.47 -7.84 16.76
C LEU A 216 -10.41 -6.67 16.47
N ARG A 217 -10.58 -5.76 17.44
CA ARG A 217 -11.40 -4.55 17.27
C ARG A 217 -10.78 -3.58 16.28
N LEU A 218 -9.45 -3.46 16.30
CA LEU A 218 -8.68 -2.69 15.34
C LEU A 218 -8.73 -3.34 13.96
N SER A 219 -8.56 -4.67 13.87
CA SER A 219 -8.63 -5.42 12.62
C SER A 219 -9.99 -5.27 11.93
N ASP A 220 -11.10 -5.28 12.69
CA ASP A 220 -12.43 -4.98 12.15
C ASP A 220 -12.55 -3.55 11.60
N ALA A 221 -11.86 -2.59 12.19
CA ALA A 221 -11.86 -1.22 11.69
C ALA A 221 -11.01 -1.05 10.43
N ILE A 222 -9.92 -1.83 10.31
CA ILE A 222 -9.01 -1.82 9.16
C ILE A 222 -9.63 -2.56 7.95
N ALA A 223 -10.33 -3.66 8.18
CA ALA A 223 -10.74 -4.62 7.15
C ALA A 223 -11.45 -4.00 5.92
N PRO A 224 -12.46 -3.12 6.03
CA PRO A 224 -13.11 -2.53 4.86
C PRO A 224 -12.17 -1.63 4.05
N GLY A 225 -11.34 -0.84 4.76
CA GLY A 225 -10.34 0.02 4.14
C GLY A 225 -9.21 -0.76 3.46
N LEU A 226 -8.82 -1.89 4.02
CA LEU A 226 -7.79 -2.76 3.43
C LEU A 226 -8.28 -3.41 2.13
N MET A 227 -9.54 -3.88 2.09
CA MET A 227 -10.14 -4.41 0.86
C MET A 227 -10.27 -3.34 -0.22
N LEU A 228 -10.66 -2.11 0.16
CA LEU A 228 -10.71 -0.96 -0.76
C LEU A 228 -9.31 -0.61 -1.30
N ALA A 229 -8.32 -0.57 -0.44
CA ALA A 229 -6.93 -0.29 -0.82
C ALA A 229 -6.40 -1.34 -1.79
N TYR A 230 -6.74 -2.61 -1.57
CA TYR A 230 -6.36 -3.69 -2.49
C TYR A 230 -6.96 -3.46 -3.88
N GLY A 231 -8.25 -3.14 -3.99
CA GLY A 231 -8.89 -2.82 -5.27
C GLY A 231 -8.26 -1.62 -5.98
N ILE A 232 -7.97 -0.53 -5.23
CA ILE A 232 -7.31 0.66 -5.78
C ILE A 232 -5.90 0.35 -6.28
N TRP A 233 -5.13 -0.44 -5.54
CA TRP A 233 -3.79 -0.86 -5.97
C TRP A 233 -3.87 -1.67 -7.28
N ARG A 234 -4.84 -2.58 -7.41
CA ARG A 234 -5.03 -3.38 -8.64
C ARG A 234 -5.36 -2.54 -9.87
N LEU A 235 -6.01 -1.38 -9.69
CA LEU A 235 -6.13 -0.41 -10.78
C LEU A 235 -4.74 0.10 -11.21
N GLY A 236 -3.83 0.30 -10.28
CA GLY A 236 -2.45 0.67 -10.59
C GLY A 236 -1.74 -0.37 -11.43
N CYS A 237 -1.87 -1.66 -11.11
CA CYS A 237 -1.36 -2.78 -11.91
C CYS A 237 -1.96 -2.75 -13.32
N HIS A 238 -3.27 -2.58 -13.43
CA HIS A 238 -3.96 -2.54 -14.72
C HIS A 238 -3.48 -1.39 -15.59
N PHE A 239 -3.47 -0.15 -15.05
CA PHE A 239 -3.11 1.03 -15.84
C PHE A 239 -1.62 1.12 -16.17
N ALA A 240 -0.74 0.59 -15.34
CA ALA A 240 0.68 0.51 -15.63
C ALA A 240 1.02 -0.61 -16.63
N GLY A 241 0.25 -1.70 -16.64
CA GLY A 241 0.59 -2.91 -17.39
C GLY A 241 1.83 -3.59 -16.83
N ASP A 242 1.80 -3.97 -15.55
CA ASP A 242 2.95 -4.45 -14.78
C ASP A 242 3.20 -5.97 -14.89
N GLY A 243 2.47 -6.66 -15.77
CA GLY A 243 2.65 -8.10 -15.98
C GLY A 243 1.64 -8.99 -15.26
N ASP A 244 0.80 -8.43 -14.43
CA ASP A 244 -0.18 -9.15 -13.60
C ASP A 244 -1.44 -9.62 -14.38
N TRP A 245 -1.39 -9.64 -15.70
CA TRP A 245 -2.49 -10.11 -16.57
C TRP A 245 -2.70 -11.62 -16.52
N GLY A 246 -3.81 -12.07 -17.12
CA GLY A 246 -4.22 -13.45 -17.14
C GLY A 246 -3.77 -14.24 -18.38
N LEU A 247 -4.36 -15.40 -18.53
CA LEU A 247 -4.18 -16.28 -19.69
C LEU A 247 -4.67 -15.60 -20.98
N VAL A 248 -4.20 -16.12 -22.14
CA VAL A 248 -4.71 -15.70 -23.44
C VAL A 248 -6.22 -15.91 -23.48
N SER A 249 -6.95 -14.86 -23.86
CA SER A 249 -8.41 -14.85 -23.92
C SER A 249 -8.92 -15.19 -25.30
N ASP A 250 -10.04 -15.90 -25.37
CA ASP A 250 -10.73 -16.21 -26.62
C ASP A 250 -11.97 -15.30 -26.76
N LEU A 251 -11.96 -14.42 -27.74
CA LEU A 251 -13.09 -13.53 -28.02
C LEU A 251 -14.35 -14.28 -28.46
N ALA A 252 -14.22 -15.49 -29.00
CA ALA A 252 -15.39 -16.31 -29.38
C ALA A 252 -16.18 -16.78 -28.15
N GLN A 253 -15.54 -16.88 -26.98
CA GLN A 253 -16.18 -17.26 -25.73
C GLN A 253 -16.66 -16.07 -24.90
N LYS A 254 -16.54 -14.85 -25.46
CA LYS A 254 -16.90 -13.62 -24.74
C LYS A 254 -18.41 -13.53 -24.53
N PRO A 255 -18.91 -13.30 -23.29
CA PRO A 255 -20.30 -12.96 -23.04
C PRO A 255 -20.69 -11.67 -23.77
N PHE A 256 -21.89 -11.64 -24.35
CA PHE A 256 -22.36 -10.54 -25.20
C PHE A 256 -22.42 -9.18 -24.47
N PHE A 257 -22.58 -9.18 -23.16
CA PHE A 257 -22.70 -7.97 -22.34
C PHE A 257 -21.37 -7.41 -21.87
N ILE A 258 -20.24 -8.12 -22.11
CA ILE A 258 -18.91 -7.65 -21.73
C ILE A 258 -18.25 -6.98 -22.95
N PRO A 259 -17.76 -5.74 -22.85
CA PRO A 259 -17.04 -5.09 -23.94
C PRO A 259 -15.68 -5.78 -24.21
N ASP A 260 -15.19 -5.72 -25.45
CA ASP A 260 -13.97 -6.44 -25.87
C ASP A 260 -12.76 -6.10 -25.00
N TRP A 261 -12.54 -4.82 -24.69
CA TRP A 261 -11.43 -4.38 -23.85
C TRP A 261 -11.46 -4.93 -22.43
N ALA A 262 -12.62 -5.29 -21.92
CA ALA A 262 -12.77 -5.88 -20.59
C ALA A 262 -12.69 -7.41 -20.60
N TRP A 263 -12.62 -8.03 -21.77
CA TRP A 263 -12.45 -9.48 -21.92
C TRP A 263 -11.08 -9.86 -22.46
N SER A 264 -10.60 -9.11 -23.45
CA SER A 264 -9.36 -9.38 -24.16
C SER A 264 -8.58 -8.09 -24.37
N TYR A 265 -7.43 -7.98 -23.73
CA TYR A 265 -6.65 -6.75 -23.74
C TYR A 265 -5.18 -7.03 -24.05
N THR A 266 -4.58 -6.25 -24.95
CA THR A 266 -3.20 -6.46 -25.42
C THR A 266 -2.15 -5.64 -24.65
N TYR A 267 -2.56 -4.87 -23.66
CA TYR A 267 -1.68 -4.04 -22.84
C TYR A 267 -0.64 -3.22 -23.63
N PRO A 268 -1.06 -2.37 -24.60
CA PRO A 268 -0.13 -1.53 -25.34
C PRO A 268 0.57 -0.54 -24.43
N ASN A 269 1.84 -0.27 -24.69
CA ASN A 269 2.67 0.63 -23.88
C ASN A 269 2.82 0.19 -22.41
N ASN A 270 2.93 -1.11 -22.17
CA ASN A 270 3.07 -1.66 -20.81
C ASN A 270 4.44 -1.33 -20.20
N VAL A 271 4.49 -1.17 -18.85
CA VAL A 271 5.70 -0.72 -18.14
C VAL A 271 6.84 -1.72 -18.16
N ILE A 272 6.54 -3.00 -18.37
CA ILE A 272 7.55 -4.07 -18.42
C ILE A 272 8.07 -4.37 -19.84
N GLU A 273 7.61 -3.60 -20.83
CA GLU A 273 8.01 -3.73 -22.23
C GLU A 273 7.81 -5.16 -22.81
N ALA A 274 6.79 -5.85 -22.31
CA ALA A 274 6.46 -7.20 -22.76
C ALA A 274 5.76 -7.21 -24.12
N GLY A 275 6.04 -8.24 -24.93
CA GLY A 275 5.39 -8.50 -26.21
C GLY A 275 6.20 -8.05 -27.42
N ILE A 276 5.51 -7.58 -28.46
CA ILE A 276 6.09 -7.16 -29.75
C ILE A 276 6.06 -5.65 -29.91
N PRO A 277 7.04 -5.07 -30.64
CA PRO A 277 7.07 -3.63 -30.88
C PRO A 277 5.81 -3.14 -31.63
N ILE A 278 5.27 -2.01 -31.19
CA ILE A 278 4.13 -1.33 -31.81
C ILE A 278 4.66 -0.54 -33.03
N PRO A 279 4.16 -0.80 -34.26
CA PRO A 279 4.60 -0.09 -35.45
C PRO A 279 4.42 1.41 -35.32
N GLY A 280 5.47 2.20 -35.63
CA GLY A 280 5.43 3.67 -35.57
C GLY A 280 5.49 4.30 -34.19
N CYS A 281 5.58 3.51 -33.12
CA CYS A 281 5.81 4.04 -31.77
C CYS A 281 7.26 4.47 -31.59
N ILE A 282 7.48 5.66 -31.01
CA ILE A 282 8.80 6.22 -30.74
C ILE A 282 8.92 6.51 -29.24
N GLY A 283 9.95 5.99 -28.62
CA GLY A 283 10.23 6.20 -27.18
C GLY A 283 10.32 4.90 -26.40
N PRO A 284 10.44 4.97 -25.07
CA PRO A 284 10.31 3.81 -24.18
C PRO A 284 8.86 3.34 -24.16
N TYR A 285 8.64 2.11 -23.73
CA TYR A 285 7.30 1.49 -23.58
C TYR A 285 6.53 1.37 -24.91
N CYS A 286 7.18 0.90 -25.96
CA CYS A 286 6.59 0.74 -27.29
C CYS A 286 6.19 -0.69 -27.63
N ASN A 287 5.88 -1.51 -26.63
CA ASN A 287 5.49 -2.92 -26.83
C ASN A 287 4.02 -3.17 -26.46
N ALA A 288 3.43 -4.17 -27.12
CA ALA A 288 2.11 -4.70 -26.81
C ALA A 288 2.13 -6.23 -26.86
N LEU A 289 1.26 -6.89 -26.12
CA LEU A 289 1.13 -8.33 -26.20
C LEU A 289 0.64 -8.76 -27.58
N PRO A 290 1.18 -9.84 -28.16
CA PRO A 290 0.81 -10.31 -29.49
C PRO A 290 -0.62 -10.85 -29.55
N GLN A 291 -1.17 -11.26 -28.40
CA GLN A 291 -2.54 -11.77 -28.26
C GLN A 291 -3.22 -11.09 -27.07
N GLY A 292 -4.52 -10.93 -27.14
CA GLY A 292 -5.31 -10.42 -26.02
C GLY A 292 -5.35 -11.41 -24.86
N VAL A 293 -5.24 -10.90 -23.65
CA VAL A 293 -5.26 -11.66 -22.41
C VAL A 293 -6.39 -11.17 -21.49
N TYR A 294 -6.80 -11.99 -20.54
CA TYR A 294 -7.75 -11.54 -19.53
C TYR A 294 -7.13 -10.41 -18.69
N PRO A 295 -7.82 -9.24 -18.55
CA PRO A 295 -7.33 -8.14 -17.71
C PRO A 295 -7.60 -8.43 -16.22
N THR A 296 -6.94 -9.45 -15.68
CA THR A 296 -7.15 -9.91 -14.30
C THR A 296 -6.99 -8.83 -13.24
N PRO A 297 -6.06 -7.84 -13.34
CA PRO A 297 -5.99 -6.76 -12.37
C PRO A 297 -7.26 -5.89 -12.34
N LEU A 298 -7.92 -5.72 -13.48
CA LEU A 298 -9.21 -5.01 -13.55
C LEU A 298 -10.32 -5.79 -12.84
N TYR A 299 -10.36 -7.11 -13.01
CA TYR A 299 -11.35 -7.97 -12.36
C TYR A 299 -11.13 -7.98 -10.84
N GLU A 300 -9.89 -8.11 -10.39
CA GLU A 300 -9.51 -8.00 -8.98
C GLU A 300 -9.93 -6.63 -8.41
N ALA A 301 -9.66 -5.54 -9.13
CA ALA A 301 -10.01 -4.19 -8.69
C ALA A 301 -11.52 -4.03 -8.48
N ILE A 302 -12.33 -4.43 -9.48
CA ILE A 302 -13.79 -4.34 -9.40
C ILE A 302 -14.32 -5.22 -8.27
N SER A 303 -13.87 -6.47 -8.18
CA SER A 303 -14.30 -7.42 -7.14
C SER A 303 -13.97 -6.89 -5.74
N CYS A 304 -12.73 -6.43 -5.51
CA CYS A 304 -12.31 -5.92 -4.21
C CYS A 304 -13.03 -4.65 -3.81
N ILE A 305 -13.30 -3.73 -4.75
CA ILE A 305 -14.08 -2.52 -4.47
C ILE A 305 -15.53 -2.88 -4.09
N LEU A 306 -16.16 -3.81 -4.81
CA LEU A 306 -17.52 -4.29 -4.49
C LEU A 306 -17.54 -4.99 -3.11
N LEU A 307 -16.58 -5.86 -2.82
CA LEU A 307 -16.44 -6.53 -1.52
C LEU A 307 -16.18 -5.53 -0.39
N ALA A 308 -15.39 -4.48 -0.64
CA ALA A 308 -15.20 -3.38 0.30
C ALA A 308 -16.53 -2.66 0.59
N CYS A 309 -17.31 -2.35 -0.43
CA CYS A 309 -18.65 -1.77 -0.27
C CYS A 309 -19.56 -2.67 0.58
N ILE A 310 -19.55 -3.98 0.35
CA ILE A 310 -20.30 -4.94 1.15
C ILE A 310 -19.84 -4.89 2.61
N LEU A 311 -18.53 -4.94 2.87
CA LEU A 311 -17.98 -4.82 4.22
C LEU A 311 -18.42 -3.51 4.90
N PHE A 312 -18.41 -2.37 4.17
CA PHE A 312 -18.90 -1.09 4.68
C PHE A 312 -20.41 -1.10 5.00
N LEU A 313 -21.22 -1.83 4.27
CA LEU A 313 -22.65 -1.95 4.53
C LEU A 313 -22.94 -2.80 5.76
N ILE A 314 -22.27 -3.95 5.88
CA ILE A 314 -22.55 -4.93 6.94
C ILE A 314 -21.85 -4.62 8.28
N ARG A 315 -20.81 -3.75 8.30
CA ARG A 315 -19.98 -3.49 9.50
C ARG A 315 -20.75 -3.04 10.75
N LYS A 316 -21.94 -2.47 10.56
CA LYS A 316 -22.80 -2.01 11.66
C LYS A 316 -23.69 -3.11 12.23
N ARG A 317 -23.86 -4.24 11.52
CA ARG A 317 -24.76 -5.33 11.91
C ARG A 317 -24.15 -6.23 12.98
N PHE A 318 -22.82 -6.33 13.01
CA PHE A 318 -22.10 -7.21 13.92
C PHE A 318 -21.51 -6.43 15.10
N LYS A 319 -21.79 -6.93 16.32
CA LYS A 319 -21.32 -6.33 17.58
C LYS A 319 -20.04 -6.96 18.10
N ASN A 320 -19.79 -8.24 17.78
CA ASN A 320 -18.64 -8.98 18.30
C ASN A 320 -17.37 -8.60 17.53
N ASP A 321 -16.31 -8.27 18.27
CA ASP A 321 -15.02 -7.96 17.68
C ASP A 321 -14.41 -9.15 16.93
N GLY A 322 -13.88 -8.94 15.74
CA GLY A 322 -13.24 -9.92 14.87
C GLY A 322 -14.14 -10.52 13.80
N ILE A 323 -15.45 -10.22 13.78
CA ILE A 323 -16.37 -10.77 12.75
C ILE A 323 -16.16 -10.08 11.38
N ILE A 324 -16.03 -8.78 11.34
CA ILE A 324 -15.81 -8.08 10.07
C ILE A 324 -14.46 -8.47 9.47
N PHE A 325 -13.44 -8.62 10.31
CA PHE A 325 -12.14 -9.09 9.86
C PHE A 325 -12.18 -10.55 9.37
N SER A 326 -12.97 -11.41 10.02
CA SER A 326 -13.15 -12.79 9.53
C SER A 326 -13.85 -12.85 8.17
N ILE A 327 -14.88 -12.02 7.95
CA ILE A 327 -15.54 -11.89 6.64
C ILE A 327 -14.56 -11.35 5.58
N TYR A 328 -13.72 -10.38 5.94
CA TYR A 328 -12.66 -9.89 5.05
C TYR A 328 -11.71 -11.03 4.63
N LEU A 329 -11.26 -11.87 5.57
CA LEU A 329 -10.38 -13.01 5.26
C LEU A 329 -11.06 -14.02 4.32
N ILE A 330 -12.35 -14.31 4.55
CA ILE A 330 -13.15 -15.20 3.69
C ILE A 330 -13.24 -14.59 2.28
N PHE A 331 -13.58 -13.32 2.16
CA PHE A 331 -13.70 -12.63 0.88
C PHE A 331 -12.38 -12.57 0.13
N ASN A 332 -11.29 -12.22 0.81
CA ASN A 332 -9.97 -12.14 0.21
C ASN A 332 -9.49 -13.53 -0.26
N GLY A 333 -9.68 -14.57 0.55
CA GLY A 333 -9.34 -15.94 0.16
C GLY A 333 -10.15 -16.43 -1.04
N LEU A 334 -11.45 -16.16 -1.07
CA LEU A 334 -12.32 -16.57 -2.17
C LEU A 334 -12.01 -15.83 -3.47
N GLU A 335 -11.85 -14.52 -3.39
CA GLU A 335 -11.52 -13.65 -4.53
C GLU A 335 -10.18 -14.09 -5.14
N ARG A 336 -9.14 -14.20 -4.31
CA ARG A 336 -7.81 -14.57 -4.76
C ARG A 336 -7.76 -15.97 -5.37
N PHE A 337 -8.45 -16.94 -4.77
CA PHE A 337 -8.53 -18.30 -5.31
C PHE A 337 -9.21 -18.32 -6.70
N THR A 338 -10.27 -17.53 -6.87
CA THR A 338 -11.04 -17.49 -8.13
C THR A 338 -10.21 -16.86 -9.26
N ILE A 339 -9.57 -15.73 -8.99
CA ILE A 339 -8.74 -15.03 -9.97
C ILE A 339 -7.52 -15.84 -10.37
N GLU A 340 -6.93 -16.59 -9.44
CA GLU A 340 -5.75 -17.41 -9.70
C GLU A 340 -5.98 -18.47 -10.80
N LYS A 341 -7.22 -18.90 -11.02
CA LYS A 341 -7.57 -19.86 -12.07
C LYS A 341 -7.38 -19.32 -13.50
N ILE A 342 -7.38 -18.01 -13.65
CA ILE A 342 -7.23 -17.35 -14.95
C ILE A 342 -5.93 -16.51 -15.04
N ARG A 343 -5.06 -16.58 -14.03
CA ARG A 343 -3.74 -15.93 -14.02
C ARG A 343 -2.64 -16.86 -14.52
N VAL A 344 -1.58 -16.25 -15.06
CA VAL A 344 -0.34 -16.93 -15.39
C VAL A 344 0.58 -16.90 -14.18
N ASN A 345 0.67 -18.01 -13.44
CA ASN A 345 1.54 -18.10 -12.27
C ASN A 345 2.30 -19.44 -12.24
N ASN A 346 3.46 -19.43 -11.59
CA ASN A 346 4.27 -20.62 -11.40
C ASN A 346 3.58 -21.61 -10.47
N GLN A 347 3.49 -22.86 -10.91
CA GLN A 347 2.96 -23.95 -10.11
C GLN A 347 4.05 -24.57 -9.24
N MET A 348 3.69 -24.98 -8.03
CA MET A 348 4.54 -25.71 -7.10
C MET A 348 4.11 -27.18 -7.08
N ASN A 349 5.06 -28.10 -7.00
CA ASN A 349 4.72 -29.50 -6.77
C ASN A 349 4.53 -29.74 -5.26
N LEU A 350 3.30 -29.94 -4.82
CA LEU A 350 2.95 -30.21 -3.44
C LEU A 350 2.19 -31.53 -3.34
N LEU A 351 2.84 -32.57 -2.86
CA LEU A 351 2.24 -33.92 -2.63
C LEU A 351 1.52 -34.51 -3.86
N GLY A 352 2.04 -34.27 -5.07
CA GLY A 352 1.44 -34.75 -6.31
C GLY A 352 0.37 -33.83 -6.93
N PHE A 353 0.06 -32.71 -6.28
CA PHE A 353 -0.76 -31.64 -6.83
C PHE A 353 0.15 -30.49 -7.27
N ASN A 354 -0.29 -29.71 -8.27
CA ASN A 354 0.45 -28.55 -8.77
C ASN A 354 -0.30 -27.24 -8.48
N PRO A 355 -0.55 -26.88 -7.20
CA PRO A 355 -1.14 -25.59 -6.88
C PRO A 355 -0.14 -24.45 -7.05
N THR A 356 -0.64 -23.24 -7.25
CA THR A 356 0.19 -22.04 -7.10
C THR A 356 0.34 -21.68 -5.62
N GLN A 357 1.38 -20.91 -5.29
CA GLN A 357 1.57 -20.39 -3.93
C GLN A 357 0.35 -19.57 -3.46
N ALA A 358 -0.24 -18.78 -4.38
CA ALA A 358 -1.39 -17.96 -4.10
C ALA A 358 -2.66 -18.80 -3.81
N GLU A 359 -2.86 -19.93 -4.49
CA GLU A 359 -3.95 -20.86 -4.19
C GLU A 359 -3.85 -21.43 -2.78
N VAL A 360 -2.66 -21.87 -2.37
CA VAL A 360 -2.46 -22.42 -1.01
C VAL A 360 -2.75 -21.34 0.04
N ILE A 361 -2.20 -20.12 -0.14
CA ILE A 361 -2.41 -19.03 0.80
C ILE A 361 -3.89 -18.62 0.86
N SER A 362 -4.59 -18.58 -0.28
CA SER A 362 -6.00 -18.21 -0.32
C SER A 362 -6.90 -19.22 0.38
N ILE A 363 -6.59 -20.53 0.28
CA ILE A 363 -7.28 -21.58 1.04
C ILE A 363 -7.03 -21.41 2.55
N LEU A 364 -5.80 -21.12 2.96
CA LEU A 364 -5.46 -20.87 4.36
C LEU A 364 -6.18 -19.63 4.92
N LEU A 365 -6.24 -18.53 4.16
CA LEU A 365 -6.97 -17.31 4.54
C LEU A 365 -8.47 -17.58 4.68
N PHE A 366 -9.06 -18.31 3.72
CA PHE A 366 -10.46 -18.70 3.77
C PHE A 366 -10.77 -19.57 5.01
N ALA A 367 -9.97 -20.60 5.26
CA ALA A 367 -10.12 -21.48 6.43
C ALA A 367 -9.93 -20.72 7.76
N ALA A 368 -8.93 -19.83 7.84
CA ALA A 368 -8.71 -18.98 9.01
C ALA A 368 -9.89 -18.03 9.23
N GLY A 369 -10.44 -17.45 8.16
CA GLY A 369 -11.62 -16.60 8.20
C GLY A 369 -12.85 -17.35 8.73
N LEU A 370 -13.14 -18.55 8.20
CA LEU A 370 -14.24 -19.38 8.67
C LEU A 370 -14.09 -19.78 10.14
N THR A 371 -12.89 -20.20 10.53
CA THR A 371 -12.59 -20.60 11.92
C THR A 371 -12.78 -19.43 12.87
N LEU A 372 -12.25 -18.25 12.52
CA LEU A 372 -12.41 -17.03 13.32
C LEU A 372 -13.87 -16.60 13.40
N PHE A 373 -14.61 -16.66 12.29
CA PHE A 373 -16.03 -16.33 12.23
C PHE A 373 -16.84 -17.24 13.17
N TRP A 374 -16.65 -18.55 13.08
CA TRP A 374 -17.34 -19.52 13.92
C TRP A 374 -17.01 -19.32 15.40
N TYR A 375 -15.73 -19.14 15.74
CA TYR A 375 -15.31 -18.91 17.12
C TYR A 375 -15.91 -17.63 17.72
N ARG A 376 -15.90 -16.53 16.95
CA ARG A 376 -16.41 -15.24 17.41
C ARG A 376 -17.94 -15.15 17.42
N SER A 377 -18.62 -15.86 16.54
CA SER A 377 -20.08 -15.94 16.52
C SER A 377 -20.64 -16.64 17.77
N LYS A 378 -19.94 -17.67 18.26
CA LYS A 378 -20.33 -18.39 19.50
C LYS A 378 -20.03 -17.64 20.78
N LYS A 379 -19.00 -16.81 20.77
CA LYS A 379 -18.57 -16.03 21.94
C LYS A 379 -19.40 -14.76 22.02
N LYS A 380 -20.42 -14.72 22.87
CA LYS A 380 -21.07 -13.47 23.24
C LYS A 380 -20.00 -12.61 23.93
N ASP A 381 -19.55 -11.55 23.29
CA ASP A 381 -18.69 -10.57 23.96
C ASP A 381 -19.48 -10.03 25.15
N LYS A 382 -18.93 -10.20 26.37
CA LYS A 382 -19.45 -9.57 27.58
C LYS A 382 -19.26 -8.07 27.46
N GLN A 383 -19.99 -7.44 26.55
CA GLN A 383 -20.22 -6.00 26.48
C GLN A 383 -21.48 -5.71 27.26
N GLY A 384 -21.37 -5.80 28.54
CA GLY A 384 -22.41 -5.45 29.45
C GLY A 384 -21.80 -4.77 30.65
N VAL A 385 -22.02 -3.49 30.74
CA VAL A 385 -22.07 -2.74 32.01
C VAL A 385 -20.75 -2.70 32.81
N ARG A 386 -19.98 -1.66 32.53
CA ARG A 386 -19.36 -0.89 33.62
C ARG A 386 -19.34 0.59 33.21
#